data_11a6f22e89a23781cd97899ba6f20c98
#
_entry.id   11a6f22e89a23781cd97899ba6f20c98
#
_cell.length_a   1.000
_cell.length_b   1.000
_cell.length_c   1.000
_cell.angle_alpha   90.00
_cell.angle_beta   90.00
_cell.angle_gamma   90.00
#
_symmetry.space_group_name_H-M   'P 1'
#
loop_
_entity.id
_entity.type
_entity.pdbx_description
1 polymer ?
#
loop_
_entity_poly.entity_id
_entity_poly.type
_entity_poly.pdbx_seq_one_letter_code
_entity_poly.pdbx_strand_id
1 'polypeptide(L)'
;MTDETFDRIVNQLCGRPIEYLSPYLMADSMSDRKIFDRIEALRRALPDTHFEVSTTGMYLTPKIAERILASPICELRISSHGTTAEEYAKTMPGVKFDTAMANVLAFIERWKAQRPFKLCIVCLWGLWSPDREDQIEAYWRDLGVEISKWHVNSRADQVDLTIFGDGSEDTTAFARGKDDPPYLCRFHRDTQWLHILSDGRVTLCCMDYKQEVILGNVLDSSIDEIWNSERFADIRAKIRGDRPTAAEFLCNRCEWHVSRSVYEREQGNVRSATSQERQLLPSASQM
;
A
#
# COMPACT_ATOMS: atom_id res chain seq x y z
N MET A 1 14.90 5.39 9.48
CA MET A 1 15.87 4.26 9.34
C MET A 1 17.28 4.78 9.44
N THR A 2 18.16 4.11 10.20
CA THR A 2 19.62 4.43 10.24
C THR A 2 20.29 4.01 8.93
N ASP A 3 21.48 4.54 8.64
CA ASP A 3 22.21 4.11 7.44
C ASP A 3 22.69 2.67 7.59
N GLU A 4 23.13 2.26 8.77
CA GLU A 4 23.51 0.88 9.06
C GLU A 4 22.37 -0.12 8.75
N THR A 5 21.15 0.18 9.22
CA THR A 5 19.98 -0.66 8.92
C THR A 5 19.69 -0.69 7.42
N PHE A 6 19.77 0.46 6.77
CA PHE A 6 19.53 0.56 5.34
C PHE A 6 20.57 -0.22 4.52
N ASP A 7 21.86 -0.03 4.82
CA ASP A 7 22.96 -0.71 4.12
C ASP A 7 22.86 -2.23 4.29
N ARG A 8 22.51 -2.69 5.49
CA ARG A 8 22.30 -4.11 5.76
C ARG A 8 21.14 -4.69 4.93
N ILE A 9 20.05 -3.95 4.77
CA ILE A 9 18.93 -4.36 3.92
C ILE A 9 19.38 -4.40 2.46
N VAL A 10 19.99 -3.34 1.94
CA VAL A 10 20.44 -3.26 0.53
C VAL A 10 21.42 -4.40 0.20
N ASN A 11 22.39 -4.67 1.09
CA ASN A 11 23.33 -5.76 0.89
C ASN A 11 22.66 -7.13 0.81
N GLN A 12 21.59 -7.35 1.58
CA GLN A 12 20.83 -8.58 1.53
C GLN A 12 19.90 -8.68 0.31
N LEU A 13 19.47 -7.56 -0.26
CA LEU A 13 18.63 -7.53 -1.46
C LEU A 13 19.43 -7.59 -2.77
N CYS A 14 20.70 -7.20 -2.73
CA CYS A 14 21.54 -7.09 -3.92
C CYS A 14 21.54 -8.39 -4.75
N GLY A 15 21.24 -8.25 -6.05
CA GLY A 15 21.18 -9.37 -7.00
C GLY A 15 19.97 -10.29 -6.88
N ARG A 16 19.01 -10.00 -6.00
CA ARG A 16 17.76 -10.77 -5.92
C ARG A 16 16.76 -10.32 -6.99
N PRO A 17 15.93 -11.23 -7.49
CA PRO A 17 14.86 -10.89 -8.44
C PRO A 17 13.67 -10.27 -7.70
N ILE A 18 13.82 -9.01 -7.29
CA ILE A 18 12.75 -8.24 -6.65
C ILE A 18 11.96 -7.51 -7.74
N GLU A 19 10.72 -7.88 -7.93
CA GLU A 19 9.84 -7.24 -8.92
C GLU A 19 9.46 -5.81 -8.52
N TYR A 20 9.16 -5.60 -7.24
CA TYR A 20 8.56 -4.36 -6.75
C TYR A 20 9.11 -3.97 -5.38
N LEU A 21 9.46 -2.70 -5.21
CA LEU A 21 9.95 -2.17 -3.95
C LEU A 21 9.42 -0.76 -3.68
N SER A 22 8.82 -0.58 -2.50
CA SER A 22 8.40 0.71 -1.97
C SER A 22 9.28 1.06 -0.76
N PRO A 23 10.19 2.05 -0.85
CA PRO A 23 11.08 2.40 0.26
C PRO A 23 10.35 3.25 1.33
N TYR A 24 9.13 2.90 1.63
CA TYR A 24 8.27 3.48 2.67
C TYR A 24 7.24 2.44 3.14
N LEU A 25 6.59 2.69 4.28
CA LEU A 25 5.47 1.88 4.74
C LEU A 25 4.37 2.75 5.39
N MET A 26 4.68 3.41 6.52
CA MET A 26 3.70 4.16 7.31
C MET A 26 3.92 5.68 7.26
N ALA A 27 5.00 6.15 6.65
CA ALA A 27 5.36 7.55 6.59
C ALA A 27 5.40 8.06 5.15
N ASP A 28 5.24 9.37 4.99
CA ASP A 28 5.49 10.05 3.72
C ASP A 28 6.96 9.88 3.31
N SER A 29 7.20 9.35 2.11
CA SER A 29 8.56 9.10 1.61
C SER A 29 9.42 10.36 1.62
N MET A 30 8.83 11.51 1.33
CA MET A 30 9.54 12.79 1.22
C MET A 30 9.89 13.39 2.60
N SER A 31 9.41 12.82 3.69
CA SER A 31 9.83 13.18 5.05
C SER A 31 11.25 12.68 5.37
N ASP A 32 11.76 11.68 4.67
CA ASP A 32 13.13 11.21 4.80
C ASP A 32 14.09 12.07 3.97
N ARG A 33 14.97 12.79 4.64
CA ARG A 33 15.96 13.66 3.98
C ARG A 33 16.94 12.91 3.06
N LYS A 34 17.12 11.59 3.29
CA LYS A 34 18.03 10.72 2.53
C LYS A 34 17.30 9.90 1.45
N ILE A 35 16.00 10.09 1.24
CA ILE A 35 15.20 9.24 0.36
C ILE A 35 15.80 9.11 -1.05
N PHE A 36 16.29 10.17 -1.64
CA PHE A 36 16.85 10.15 -2.99
C PHE A 36 18.16 9.37 -3.07
N ASP A 37 19.07 9.58 -2.10
CA ASP A 37 20.34 8.85 -2.05
C ASP A 37 20.08 7.34 -1.83
N ARG A 38 19.04 7.02 -1.06
CA ARG A 38 18.56 5.64 -0.84
C ARG A 38 17.95 5.03 -2.08
N ILE A 39 17.11 5.77 -2.82
CA ILE A 39 16.54 5.30 -4.09
C ILE A 39 17.66 5.01 -5.10
N GLU A 40 18.66 5.87 -5.20
CA GLU A 40 19.80 5.64 -6.07
C GLU A 40 20.63 4.42 -5.67
N ALA A 41 20.86 4.22 -4.38
CA ALA A 41 21.55 3.03 -3.87
C ALA A 41 20.76 1.75 -4.16
N LEU A 42 19.44 1.78 -3.94
CA LEU A 42 18.55 0.67 -4.28
C LEU A 42 18.54 0.39 -5.78
N ARG A 43 18.50 1.41 -6.63
CA ARG A 43 18.53 1.23 -8.09
C ARG A 43 19.83 0.59 -8.57
N ARG A 44 20.97 0.94 -7.96
CA ARG A 44 22.24 0.27 -8.26
C ARG A 44 22.25 -1.20 -7.85
N ALA A 45 21.65 -1.53 -6.70
CA ALA A 45 21.57 -2.89 -6.19
C ALA A 45 20.53 -3.76 -6.92
N LEU A 46 19.48 -3.15 -7.42
CA LEU A 46 18.28 -3.79 -8.00
C LEU A 46 17.87 -3.06 -9.29
N PRO A 47 18.62 -3.20 -10.40
CA PRO A 47 18.44 -2.40 -11.61
C PRO A 47 17.09 -2.61 -12.30
N ASP A 48 16.50 -3.80 -12.21
CA ASP A 48 15.27 -4.18 -12.91
C ASP A 48 14.00 -4.05 -12.05
N THR A 49 14.14 -3.64 -10.78
CA THR A 49 13.03 -3.52 -9.85
C THR A 49 12.15 -2.30 -10.14
N HIS A 50 10.84 -2.48 -10.06
CA HIS A 50 9.88 -1.37 -10.08
C HIS A 50 9.90 -0.62 -8.74
N PHE A 51 10.37 0.63 -8.75
CA PHE A 51 10.37 1.49 -7.56
C PHE A 51 9.18 2.42 -7.54
N GLU A 52 8.41 2.34 -6.46
CA GLU A 52 7.30 3.24 -6.16
C GLU A 52 7.62 4.06 -4.92
N VAL A 53 7.27 5.34 -4.93
CA VAL A 53 7.26 6.21 -3.74
C VAL A 53 5.91 6.87 -3.57
N SER A 54 5.57 7.23 -2.32
CA SER A 54 4.31 7.89 -2.01
C SER A 54 4.52 9.15 -1.17
N THR A 55 3.67 10.15 -1.39
CA THR A 55 3.69 11.42 -0.64
C THR A 55 2.29 11.99 -0.48
N THR A 56 2.09 12.79 0.54
CA THR A 56 0.88 13.59 0.75
C THR A 56 0.89 14.92 -0.02
N GLY A 57 1.99 15.24 -0.72
CA GLY A 57 2.19 16.54 -1.36
C GLY A 57 2.74 17.64 -0.45
N MET A 58 2.69 17.47 0.87
CA MET A 58 3.18 18.47 1.82
C MET A 58 4.65 18.84 1.60
N TYR A 59 5.46 17.86 1.24
CA TYR A 59 6.91 18.01 1.04
C TYR A 59 7.31 18.21 -0.43
N LEU A 60 6.36 18.30 -1.37
CA LEU A 60 6.62 18.51 -2.80
C LEU A 60 7.03 19.97 -3.13
N THR A 61 7.94 20.52 -2.34
CA THR A 61 8.52 21.84 -2.66
C THR A 61 9.17 21.84 -4.04
N PRO A 62 9.39 23.00 -4.69
CA PRO A 62 10.03 23.06 -6.00
C PRO A 62 11.35 22.28 -6.08
N LYS A 63 12.18 22.36 -5.02
CA LYS A 63 13.45 21.64 -4.93
C LYS A 63 13.27 20.11 -4.85
N ILE A 64 12.28 19.65 -4.08
CA ILE A 64 11.95 18.22 -3.98
C ILE A 64 11.36 17.73 -5.30
N ALA A 65 10.48 18.51 -5.93
CA ALA A 65 9.89 18.20 -7.22
C ALA A 65 10.96 17.96 -8.30
N GLU A 66 11.99 18.80 -8.37
CA GLU A 66 13.13 18.64 -9.29
C GLU A 66 13.87 17.32 -9.03
N ARG A 67 14.14 17.00 -7.76
CA ARG A 67 14.82 15.75 -7.39
C ARG A 67 13.99 14.51 -7.73
N ILE A 68 12.67 14.56 -7.52
CA ILE A 68 11.77 13.46 -7.90
C ILE A 68 11.78 13.25 -9.40
N LEU A 69 11.63 14.32 -10.20
CA LEU A 69 11.61 14.24 -11.66
C LEU A 69 12.93 13.69 -12.24
N ALA A 70 14.05 13.89 -11.55
CA ALA A 70 15.36 13.36 -11.93
C ALA A 70 15.66 11.97 -11.32
N SER A 71 14.81 11.47 -10.42
CA SER A 71 15.08 10.21 -9.70
C SER A 71 14.71 8.98 -10.52
N PRO A 72 15.37 7.82 -10.30
CA PRO A 72 15.11 6.59 -11.05
C PRO A 72 13.91 5.81 -10.49
N ILE A 73 12.82 6.48 -10.11
CA ILE A 73 11.56 5.84 -9.73
C ILE A 73 10.75 5.46 -10.96
N CYS A 74 9.86 4.49 -10.79
CA CYS A 74 8.93 4.04 -11.83
C CYS A 74 7.52 4.59 -11.62
N GLU A 75 7.16 4.88 -10.36
CA GLU A 75 5.84 5.39 -10.00
C GLU A 75 5.92 6.34 -8.81
N LEU A 76 5.19 7.46 -8.92
CA LEU A 76 4.90 8.36 -7.80
C LEU A 76 3.41 8.29 -7.49
N ARG A 77 3.06 7.95 -6.26
CA ARG A 77 1.71 8.01 -5.73
C ARG A 77 1.54 9.23 -4.85
N ILE A 78 0.51 10.01 -5.11
CA ILE A 78 0.17 11.15 -4.28
C ILE A 78 -1.15 10.84 -3.56
N SER A 79 -1.11 10.78 -2.23
CA SER A 79 -2.30 10.59 -1.42
C SER A 79 -3.10 11.89 -1.38
N SER A 80 -4.32 11.85 -1.92
CA SER A 80 -5.27 12.96 -1.89
C SER A 80 -6.68 12.40 -1.80
N HIS A 81 -7.28 12.50 -0.62
CA HIS A 81 -8.56 11.85 -0.31
C HIS A 81 -9.76 12.81 -0.44
N GLY A 82 -9.58 13.87 -1.18
CA GLY A 82 -10.55 14.88 -1.46
C GLY A 82 -9.96 16.04 -2.24
N THR A 83 -10.76 17.08 -2.52
CA THR A 83 -10.36 18.28 -3.26
C THR A 83 -10.72 19.58 -2.53
N THR A 84 -11.12 19.48 -1.26
CA THR A 84 -11.44 20.62 -0.39
C THR A 84 -10.69 20.54 0.95
N ALA A 85 -10.56 21.69 1.61
CA ALA A 85 -9.91 21.76 2.93
C ALA A 85 -10.66 20.94 3.99
N GLU A 86 -11.99 20.90 3.92
CA GLU A 86 -12.83 20.12 4.84
C GLU A 86 -12.59 18.61 4.68
N GLU A 87 -12.52 18.12 3.44
CA GLU A 87 -12.24 16.72 3.14
C GLU A 87 -10.85 16.31 3.63
N TYR A 88 -9.85 17.17 3.44
CA TYR A 88 -8.50 16.91 3.97
C TYR A 88 -8.46 16.91 5.49
N ALA A 89 -9.15 17.86 6.15
CA ALA A 89 -9.21 17.89 7.61
C ALA A 89 -9.79 16.59 8.18
N LYS A 90 -10.76 15.99 7.48
CA LYS A 90 -11.40 14.74 7.88
C LYS A 90 -10.52 13.51 7.61
N THR A 91 -9.84 13.45 6.48
CA THR A 91 -9.19 12.22 5.99
C THR A 91 -7.67 12.23 6.12
N MET A 92 -7.06 13.40 6.22
CA MET A 92 -5.61 13.60 6.25
C MET A 92 -5.21 14.59 7.37
N PRO A 93 -5.55 14.29 8.63
CA PRO A 93 -5.28 15.21 9.75
C PRO A 93 -3.79 15.55 9.82
N GLY A 94 -3.48 16.86 9.96
CA GLY A 94 -2.10 17.36 9.97
C GLY A 94 -1.54 17.75 8.60
N VAL A 95 -2.17 17.37 7.50
CA VAL A 95 -1.82 17.85 6.15
C VAL A 95 -2.48 19.21 5.91
N LYS A 96 -1.68 20.23 5.60
CA LYS A 96 -2.20 21.57 5.26
C LYS A 96 -2.67 21.56 3.80
N PHE A 97 -3.98 21.58 3.60
CA PHE A 97 -4.63 21.50 2.28
C PHE A 97 -4.03 22.46 1.26
N ASP A 98 -4.02 23.76 1.55
CA ASP A 98 -3.56 24.77 0.59
C ASP A 98 -2.11 24.54 0.16
N THR A 99 -1.25 24.15 1.11
CA THR A 99 0.17 23.86 0.83
C THR A 99 0.32 22.58 -0.01
N ALA A 100 -0.35 21.51 0.40
CA ALA A 100 -0.27 20.22 -0.31
C ALA A 100 -0.84 20.36 -1.72
N MET A 101 -2.01 20.95 -1.88
CA MET A 101 -2.67 21.13 -3.17
C MET A 101 -1.86 22.04 -4.10
N ALA A 102 -1.36 23.17 -3.63
CA ALA A 102 -0.51 24.06 -4.43
C ALA A 102 0.76 23.32 -4.93
N ASN A 103 1.42 22.57 -4.04
CA ASN A 103 2.59 21.78 -4.40
C ASN A 103 2.25 20.69 -5.44
N VAL A 104 1.15 19.97 -5.23
CA VAL A 104 0.71 18.88 -6.13
C VAL A 104 0.38 19.43 -7.51
N LEU A 105 -0.38 20.51 -7.61
CA LEU A 105 -0.73 21.13 -8.89
C LEU A 105 0.53 21.63 -9.63
N ALA A 106 1.43 22.33 -8.93
CA ALA A 106 2.70 22.77 -9.51
C ALA A 106 3.58 21.60 -9.96
N PHE A 107 3.55 20.46 -9.23
CA PHE A 107 4.26 19.26 -9.61
C PHE A 107 3.66 18.61 -10.86
N ILE A 108 2.34 18.48 -10.94
CA ILE A 108 1.65 17.89 -12.10
C ILE A 108 2.01 18.64 -13.38
N GLU A 109 2.04 19.96 -13.37
CA GLU A 109 2.42 20.75 -14.56
C GLU A 109 3.86 20.48 -15.02
N ARG A 110 4.79 20.33 -14.09
CA ARG A 110 6.18 19.97 -14.41
C ARG A 110 6.30 18.54 -14.91
N TRP A 111 5.60 17.60 -14.28
CA TRP A 111 5.59 16.19 -14.66
C TRP A 111 5.01 15.99 -16.07
N LYS A 112 3.96 16.71 -16.44
CA LYS A 112 3.34 16.66 -17.77
C LYS A 112 4.34 16.98 -18.89
N ALA A 113 5.29 17.87 -18.65
CA ALA A 113 6.29 18.26 -19.65
C ALA A 113 7.26 17.14 -19.99
N GLN A 114 7.51 16.18 -19.10
CA GLN A 114 8.52 15.14 -19.24
C GLN A 114 7.95 13.73 -19.16
N ARG A 115 6.95 13.50 -18.29
CA ARG A 115 6.33 12.20 -17.96
C ARG A 115 7.36 11.07 -17.74
N PRO A 116 8.36 11.27 -16.85
CA PRO A 116 9.47 10.34 -16.73
C PRO A 116 9.10 9.02 -16.06
N PHE A 117 7.98 9.00 -15.33
CA PHE A 117 7.43 7.85 -14.60
C PHE A 117 5.92 7.95 -14.53
N LYS A 118 5.28 6.90 -14.04
CA LYS A 118 3.84 6.88 -13.77
C LYS A 118 3.51 7.79 -12.58
N LEU A 119 2.50 8.66 -12.75
CA LEU A 119 1.93 9.49 -11.69
C LEU A 119 0.50 9.05 -11.42
N CYS A 120 0.18 8.79 -10.15
CA CYS A 120 -1.13 8.33 -9.73
C CYS A 120 -1.58 9.07 -8.46
N ILE A 121 -2.83 9.51 -8.44
CA ILE A 121 -3.49 9.99 -7.22
C ILE A 121 -4.13 8.79 -6.51
N VAL A 122 -3.77 8.59 -5.25
CA VAL A 122 -4.44 7.60 -4.38
C VAL A 122 -5.53 8.30 -3.59
N CYS A 123 -6.77 7.86 -3.79
CA CYS A 123 -7.92 8.40 -3.09
C CYS A 123 -8.64 7.32 -2.28
N LEU A 124 -9.02 7.62 -1.04
CA LEU A 124 -9.92 6.77 -0.28
C LEU A 124 -11.33 6.88 -0.84
N TRP A 125 -11.96 5.72 -1.03
CA TRP A 125 -13.29 5.54 -1.61
C TRP A 125 -14.25 4.96 -0.59
N GLY A 126 -15.54 5.32 -0.71
CA GLY A 126 -16.58 4.94 0.27
C GLY A 126 -16.69 5.89 1.46
N LEU A 127 -16.10 7.08 1.37
CA LEU A 127 -16.19 8.13 2.41
C LEU A 127 -17.21 9.22 2.10
N TRP A 128 -17.54 9.39 0.82
CA TRP A 128 -18.39 10.46 0.32
C TRP A 128 -19.58 9.89 -0.42
N SER A 129 -20.57 10.73 -0.72
CA SER A 129 -21.65 10.33 -1.63
C SER A 129 -21.10 9.97 -3.01
N PRO A 130 -21.75 9.07 -3.76
CA PRO A 130 -21.31 8.70 -5.11
C PRO A 130 -21.08 9.90 -6.02
N ASP A 131 -22.00 10.87 -6.02
CA ASP A 131 -21.86 12.10 -6.82
C ASP A 131 -20.60 12.91 -6.45
N ARG A 132 -20.22 12.90 -5.15
CA ARG A 132 -19.02 13.61 -4.70
C ARG A 132 -17.75 12.86 -5.09
N GLU A 133 -17.76 11.56 -5.01
CA GLU A 133 -16.66 10.70 -5.47
C GLU A 133 -16.43 10.86 -6.97
N ASP A 134 -17.48 10.90 -7.77
CA ASP A 134 -17.41 11.18 -9.21
C ASP A 134 -16.81 12.57 -9.51
N GLN A 135 -17.15 13.59 -8.73
CA GLN A 135 -16.55 14.93 -8.86
C GLN A 135 -15.05 14.93 -8.52
N ILE A 136 -14.63 14.20 -7.47
CA ILE A 136 -13.21 14.06 -7.10
C ILE A 136 -12.46 13.36 -8.24
N GLU A 137 -13.03 12.28 -8.78
CA GLU A 137 -12.42 11.57 -9.90
C GLU A 137 -12.30 12.45 -11.15
N ALA A 138 -13.36 13.16 -11.51
CA ALA A 138 -13.37 14.07 -12.65
C ALA A 138 -12.32 15.17 -12.50
N TYR A 139 -12.18 15.76 -11.31
CA TYR A 139 -11.18 16.79 -11.03
C TYR A 139 -9.74 16.32 -11.38
N TRP A 140 -9.35 15.13 -10.95
CA TRP A 140 -8.01 14.61 -11.21
C TRP A 140 -7.85 14.13 -12.66
N ARG A 141 -8.89 13.56 -13.24
CA ARG A 141 -8.90 13.15 -14.65
C ARG A 141 -8.73 14.34 -15.58
N ASP A 142 -9.39 15.47 -15.31
CA ASP A 142 -9.26 16.70 -16.08
C ASP A 142 -7.84 17.29 -16.02
N LEU A 143 -7.12 17.03 -14.93
CA LEU A 143 -5.70 17.32 -14.81
C LEU A 143 -4.81 16.30 -15.53
N GLY A 144 -5.36 15.29 -16.17
CA GLY A 144 -4.62 14.26 -16.93
C GLY A 144 -3.80 13.30 -16.06
N VAL A 145 -4.22 13.05 -14.83
CA VAL A 145 -3.56 12.16 -13.87
C VAL A 145 -4.46 10.96 -13.59
N GLU A 146 -3.86 9.76 -13.52
CA GLU A 146 -4.57 8.55 -13.11
C GLU A 146 -5.00 8.62 -11.64
N ILE A 147 -6.14 8.01 -11.32
CA ILE A 147 -6.63 7.86 -9.96
C ILE A 147 -6.69 6.38 -9.57
N SER A 148 -6.17 6.05 -8.40
CA SER A 148 -6.28 4.74 -7.76
C SER A 148 -7.26 4.86 -6.60
N LYS A 149 -8.35 4.10 -6.67
CA LYS A 149 -9.44 4.10 -5.69
C LYS A 149 -9.16 3.03 -4.64
N TRP A 150 -8.93 3.46 -3.42
CA TRP A 150 -8.69 2.56 -2.29
C TRP A 150 -9.87 2.64 -1.33
N HIS A 151 -10.59 1.56 -1.17
CA HIS A 151 -11.68 1.53 -0.19
C HIS A 151 -11.15 1.76 1.23
N VAL A 152 -11.89 2.57 1.95
CA VAL A 152 -11.66 2.77 3.40
C VAL A 152 -11.73 1.42 4.11
N ASN A 153 -10.83 1.20 5.05
CA ASN A 153 -10.79 -0.04 5.83
C ASN A 153 -10.27 0.21 7.25
N SER A 154 -10.62 -0.66 8.18
CA SER A 154 -10.25 -0.56 9.59
C SER A 154 -8.81 -1.00 9.89
N ARG A 155 -8.05 -1.43 8.88
CA ARG A 155 -6.74 -2.06 9.05
C ARG A 155 -6.78 -3.19 10.09
N ALA A 156 -7.65 -4.14 9.87
CA ALA A 156 -7.88 -5.28 10.77
C ALA A 156 -8.31 -4.82 12.19
N ASP A 157 -9.30 -3.93 12.27
CA ASP A 157 -9.84 -3.31 13.48
C ASP A 157 -8.80 -2.53 14.31
N GLN A 158 -7.73 -2.08 13.70
CA GLN A 158 -6.71 -1.26 14.37
C GLN A 158 -6.96 0.24 14.24
N VAL A 159 -7.82 0.66 13.31
CA VAL A 159 -8.25 2.05 13.08
C VAL A 159 -9.75 2.14 13.30
N ASP A 160 -10.16 3.06 14.15
CA ASP A 160 -11.56 3.37 14.39
C ASP A 160 -12.11 4.17 13.19
N LEU A 161 -13.02 3.59 12.44
CA LEU A 161 -13.62 4.22 11.26
C LEU A 161 -14.65 5.32 11.62
N THR A 162 -15.13 5.38 12.87
CA THR A 162 -16.04 6.44 13.31
C THR A 162 -15.42 7.83 13.21
N ILE A 163 -14.09 7.93 13.16
CA ILE A 163 -13.37 9.18 12.88
C ILE A 163 -13.78 9.81 11.53
N PHE A 164 -14.29 9.00 10.60
CA PHE A 164 -14.76 9.47 9.29
C PHE A 164 -16.24 9.84 9.27
N GLY A 165 -17.00 9.64 10.39
CA GLY A 165 -18.42 9.94 10.57
C GLY A 165 -19.32 8.72 10.60
N ASP A 166 -20.57 8.90 11.05
CA ASP A 166 -21.56 7.84 11.31
C ASP A 166 -22.03 7.03 10.08
N GLY A 167 -21.51 7.30 8.91
CA GLY A 167 -21.89 6.61 7.66
C GLY A 167 -20.74 5.90 6.98
N SER A 168 -19.55 5.85 7.59
CA SER A 168 -18.45 5.04 7.08
C SER A 168 -18.71 3.56 7.42
N GLU A 169 -19.66 2.95 6.69
CA GLU A 169 -19.77 1.50 6.70
C GLU A 169 -18.46 0.94 6.17
N ASP A 170 -18.05 -0.19 6.75
CA ASP A 170 -16.91 -0.96 6.24
C ASP A 170 -17.26 -1.47 4.82
N THR A 171 -17.01 -0.62 3.83
CA THR A 171 -17.29 -0.91 2.42
C THR A 171 -16.37 -2.01 1.88
N THR A 172 -15.39 -2.43 2.68
CA THR A 172 -14.51 -3.56 2.37
C THR A 172 -15.08 -4.89 2.81
N ALA A 173 -16.31 -4.93 3.29
CA ALA A 173 -17.03 -6.17 3.55
C ALA A 173 -17.18 -7.00 2.27
N PHE A 174 -16.06 -7.35 1.67
CA PHE A 174 -15.96 -8.57 0.87
C PHE A 174 -16.38 -9.69 1.81
N ALA A 175 -17.67 -9.97 1.77
CA ALA A 175 -18.41 -10.75 2.71
C ALA A 175 -17.65 -12.02 3.16
N ARG A 176 -16.77 -11.86 4.14
CA ARG A 176 -16.33 -12.96 4.94
C ARG A 176 -17.54 -13.35 5.78
N GLY A 177 -18.09 -14.52 5.57
CA GLY A 177 -19.02 -15.09 6.53
C GLY A 177 -18.33 -15.07 7.90
N LYS A 178 -18.95 -14.46 8.92
CA LYS A 178 -18.34 -14.30 10.26
C LYS A 178 -17.85 -15.62 10.87
N ASP A 179 -18.39 -16.74 10.41
CA ASP A 179 -18.13 -18.09 10.89
C ASP A 179 -17.27 -18.95 9.94
N ASP A 180 -16.79 -18.38 8.83
CA ASP A 180 -16.05 -19.13 7.82
C ASP A 180 -14.53 -18.96 8.06
N PRO A 181 -13.77 -20.04 8.23
CA PRO A 181 -12.36 -19.96 8.57
C PRO A 181 -11.54 -19.26 7.48
N PRO A 182 -10.47 -18.58 7.88
CA PRO A 182 -9.55 -17.95 6.96
C PRO A 182 -8.92 -18.97 5.99
N TYR A 183 -8.60 -18.53 4.78
CA TYR A 183 -8.00 -19.40 3.77
C TYR A 183 -6.81 -18.75 3.04
N LEU A 184 -6.87 -17.46 2.69
CA LEU A 184 -5.76 -16.75 2.06
C LEU A 184 -5.84 -15.21 2.26
N CYS A 185 -4.71 -14.56 2.11
CA CYS A 185 -4.64 -13.12 1.98
C CYS A 185 -4.89 -12.72 0.51
N ARG A 186 -5.88 -11.86 0.23
CA ARG A 186 -6.20 -11.40 -1.14
C ARG A 186 -4.99 -10.77 -1.85
N PHE A 187 -4.13 -10.11 -1.11
CA PHE A 187 -2.93 -9.46 -1.63
C PHE A 187 -1.65 -10.29 -1.52
N HIS A 188 -1.76 -11.57 -1.13
CA HIS A 188 -0.61 -12.47 -0.97
C HIS A 188 0.52 -11.90 -0.10
N ARG A 189 0.17 -11.08 0.92
CA ARG A 189 1.16 -10.40 1.77
C ARG A 189 2.03 -11.37 2.57
N ASP A 190 1.52 -12.55 2.85
CA ASP A 190 2.21 -13.63 3.55
C ASP A 190 3.14 -14.46 2.67
N THR A 191 2.98 -14.39 1.34
CA THR A 191 3.71 -15.26 0.40
C THR A 191 4.55 -14.53 -0.65
N GLN A 192 4.30 -13.22 -0.85
CA GLN A 192 4.98 -12.44 -1.89
C GLN A 192 5.65 -11.17 -1.36
N TRP A 193 5.36 -10.74 -0.14
CA TRP A 193 5.80 -9.45 0.38
C TRP A 193 6.55 -9.59 1.70
N LEU A 194 7.58 -8.77 1.88
CA LEU A 194 8.26 -8.57 3.15
C LEU A 194 8.19 -7.10 3.54
N HIS A 195 7.77 -6.82 4.77
CA HIS A 195 7.59 -5.46 5.27
C HIS A 195 8.60 -5.18 6.39
N ILE A 196 9.60 -4.35 6.09
CA ILE A 196 10.68 -4.01 7.03
C ILE A 196 10.44 -2.61 7.57
N LEU A 197 10.39 -2.47 8.89
CA LEU A 197 10.24 -1.20 9.59
C LEU A 197 11.56 -0.43 9.65
N SER A 198 11.49 0.84 10.04
CA SER A 198 12.67 1.71 10.10
C SER A 198 13.73 1.30 11.13
N ASP A 199 13.35 0.48 12.10
CA ASP A 199 14.23 -0.09 13.14
C ASP A 199 14.73 -1.51 12.83
N GLY A 200 14.46 -2.00 11.62
CA GLY A 200 14.86 -3.33 11.16
C GLY A 200 13.90 -4.45 11.52
N ARG A 201 12.87 -4.22 12.34
CA ARG A 201 11.84 -5.22 12.60
C ARG A 201 11.06 -5.54 11.33
N VAL A 202 10.70 -6.80 11.18
CA VAL A 202 9.88 -7.28 10.06
C VAL A 202 8.48 -7.54 10.57
N THR A 203 7.49 -6.81 10.04
CA THR A 203 6.06 -7.02 10.34
C THR A 203 5.37 -7.85 9.27
N LEU A 204 4.22 -8.43 9.58
CA LEU A 204 3.51 -9.32 8.67
C LEU A 204 3.06 -8.61 7.39
N CYS A 205 2.45 -7.44 7.51
CA CYS A 205 1.95 -6.69 6.36
C CYS A 205 1.68 -5.21 6.70
N CYS A 206 1.37 -4.41 5.68
CA CYS A 206 1.02 -2.99 5.84
C CYS A 206 -0.31 -2.75 6.56
N MET A 207 -1.17 -3.78 6.73
CA MET A 207 -2.41 -3.68 7.52
C MET A 207 -2.12 -3.78 9.03
N ASP A 208 -0.98 -4.29 9.43
CA ASP A 208 -0.53 -4.37 10.82
C ASP A 208 -0.02 -3.01 11.31
N TYR A 209 -0.93 -2.05 11.41
CA TYR A 209 -0.60 -0.67 11.78
C TYR A 209 -0.01 -0.55 13.18
N LYS A 210 -0.49 -1.36 14.13
CA LYS A 210 0.02 -1.40 15.50
C LYS A 210 1.23 -2.32 15.70
N GLN A 211 1.70 -2.99 14.63
CA GLN A 211 2.86 -3.88 14.65
C GLN A 211 2.70 -5.04 15.65
N GLU A 212 1.51 -5.64 15.68
CA GLU A 212 1.18 -6.76 16.57
C GLU A 212 1.90 -8.06 16.19
N VAL A 213 2.23 -8.23 14.90
CA VAL A 213 2.84 -9.45 14.38
C VAL A 213 4.23 -9.18 13.84
N ILE A 214 5.23 -9.31 14.72
CA ILE A 214 6.65 -9.17 14.33
C ILE A 214 7.22 -10.56 14.02
N LEU A 215 7.81 -10.69 12.83
CA LEU A 215 8.38 -11.94 12.31
C LEU A 215 9.86 -12.13 12.68
N GLY A 216 10.59 -11.06 12.89
CA GLY A 216 12.01 -11.03 13.22
C GLY A 216 12.59 -9.62 13.09
N ASN A 217 13.92 -9.53 13.07
CA ASN A 217 14.64 -8.27 12.83
C ASN A 217 15.82 -8.53 11.88
N VAL A 218 15.94 -7.73 10.81
CA VAL A 218 17.05 -7.86 9.84
C VAL A 218 18.42 -7.50 10.41
N LEU A 219 18.47 -6.90 11.60
CA LEU A 219 19.71 -6.66 12.32
C LEU A 219 20.24 -7.92 13.01
N ASP A 220 19.34 -8.86 13.36
CA ASP A 220 19.67 -10.08 14.10
C ASP A 220 19.78 -11.30 13.17
N SER A 221 18.93 -11.35 12.14
CA SER A 221 18.82 -12.47 11.20
C SER A 221 18.79 -11.98 9.75
N SER A 222 19.15 -12.85 8.81
CA SER A 222 19.01 -12.56 7.40
C SER A 222 17.53 -12.56 6.96
N ILE A 223 17.24 -11.91 5.83
CA ILE A 223 15.93 -11.91 5.23
C ILE A 223 15.46 -13.35 4.95
N ASP A 224 16.37 -14.23 4.50
CA ASP A 224 16.04 -15.64 4.21
C ASP A 224 15.71 -16.43 5.49
N GLU A 225 16.45 -16.22 6.57
CA GLU A 225 16.16 -16.85 7.85
C GLU A 225 14.81 -16.41 8.40
N ILE A 226 14.47 -15.13 8.31
CA ILE A 226 13.17 -14.61 8.74
C ILE A 226 12.06 -15.17 7.85
N TRP A 227 12.23 -15.16 6.52
CA TRP A 227 11.24 -15.64 5.56
C TRP A 227 10.92 -17.11 5.71
N ASN A 228 11.93 -17.94 6.01
CA ASN A 228 11.83 -19.38 6.18
C ASN A 228 11.71 -19.83 7.65
N SER A 229 11.55 -18.89 8.59
CA SER A 229 11.45 -19.20 10.02
C SER A 229 10.22 -20.04 10.34
N GLU A 230 10.31 -20.87 11.37
CA GLU A 230 9.17 -21.61 11.93
C GLU A 230 8.02 -20.68 12.33
N ARG A 231 8.36 -19.49 12.85
CA ARG A 231 7.38 -18.45 13.21
C ARG A 231 6.58 -17.99 11.98
N PHE A 232 7.24 -17.71 10.86
CA PHE A 232 6.53 -17.27 9.65
C PHE A 232 5.77 -18.44 8.99
N ALA A 233 6.32 -19.64 9.03
CA ALA A 233 5.63 -20.85 8.58
C ALA A 233 4.33 -21.11 9.38
N ASP A 234 4.38 -20.93 10.72
CA ASP A 234 3.21 -21.03 11.58
C ASP A 234 2.13 -20.02 11.22
N ILE A 235 2.53 -18.76 11.01
CA ILE A 235 1.61 -17.68 10.62
C ILE A 235 0.96 -17.98 9.25
N ARG A 236 1.73 -18.43 8.26
CA ARG A 236 1.19 -18.85 6.96
C ARG A 236 0.19 -19.99 7.09
N ALA A 237 0.48 -20.98 7.93
CA ALA A 237 -0.42 -22.09 8.20
C ALA A 237 -1.74 -21.61 8.86
N LYS A 238 -1.64 -20.64 9.78
CA LYS A 238 -2.81 -19.98 10.38
C LYS A 238 -3.64 -19.22 9.36
N ILE A 239 -3.00 -18.46 8.46
CA ILE A 239 -3.68 -17.73 7.39
C ILE A 239 -4.42 -18.68 6.44
N ARG A 240 -3.89 -19.88 6.18
CA ARG A 240 -4.53 -20.89 5.34
C ARG A 240 -5.59 -21.74 6.05
N GLY A 241 -5.78 -21.55 7.36
CA GLY A 241 -6.69 -22.36 8.17
C GLY A 241 -6.17 -23.77 8.47
N ASP A 242 -4.87 -24.02 8.24
CA ASP A 242 -4.22 -25.31 8.54
C ASP A 242 -3.93 -25.45 10.06
N ARG A 243 -3.99 -24.34 10.79
CA ARG A 243 -3.82 -24.26 12.25
C ARG A 243 -4.88 -23.37 12.89
N PRO A 244 -5.30 -23.69 14.12
CA PRO A 244 -6.27 -22.86 14.83
C PRO A 244 -5.66 -21.48 15.17
N THR A 245 -6.52 -20.47 15.19
CA THR A 245 -6.15 -19.10 15.53
C THR A 245 -6.96 -18.60 16.72
N ALA A 246 -6.39 -17.75 17.56
CA ALA A 246 -7.15 -16.95 18.51
C ALA A 246 -7.98 -15.89 17.78
N ALA A 247 -9.08 -15.44 18.38
CA ALA A 247 -9.95 -14.42 17.79
C ALA A 247 -9.18 -13.11 17.47
N GLU A 248 -8.18 -12.80 18.29
CA GLU A 248 -7.34 -11.61 18.21
C GLU A 248 -6.29 -11.69 17.09
N PHE A 249 -6.14 -12.84 16.42
CA PHE A 249 -5.18 -12.96 15.33
C PHE A 249 -5.50 -11.94 14.24
N LEU A 250 -4.51 -11.15 13.85
CA LEU A 250 -4.65 -10.01 12.92
C LEU A 250 -5.47 -10.35 11.68
N CYS A 251 -5.16 -11.47 11.02
CA CYS A 251 -5.83 -11.85 9.77
C CYS A 251 -7.29 -12.29 9.97
N ASN A 252 -7.70 -12.67 11.19
CA ASN A 252 -9.11 -12.95 11.47
C ASN A 252 -9.97 -11.67 11.47
N ARG A 253 -9.37 -10.53 11.69
CA ARG A 253 -10.02 -9.21 11.73
C ARG A 253 -9.83 -8.43 10.42
N CYS A 254 -8.99 -8.95 9.52
CA CYS A 254 -8.59 -8.24 8.30
C CYS A 254 -9.66 -8.36 7.22
N GLU A 255 -10.06 -7.25 6.67
CA GLU A 255 -11.05 -7.12 5.59
C GLU A 255 -10.60 -7.80 4.28
N TRP A 256 -9.30 -7.92 4.09
CA TRP A 256 -8.70 -8.52 2.90
C TRP A 256 -8.41 -10.02 3.04
N HIS A 257 -8.84 -10.61 4.13
CA HIS A 257 -8.72 -12.04 4.34
C HIS A 257 -9.89 -12.76 3.69
N VAL A 258 -9.62 -13.67 2.78
CA VAL A 258 -10.62 -14.42 2.02
C VAL A 258 -10.85 -15.78 2.69
N SER A 259 -12.11 -16.13 2.94
CA SER A 259 -12.48 -17.45 3.43
C SER A 259 -12.45 -18.48 2.31
N ARG A 260 -12.41 -19.76 2.67
CA ARG A 260 -12.42 -20.87 1.71
C ARG A 260 -13.66 -20.84 0.83
N SER A 261 -14.82 -20.66 1.40
CA SER A 261 -16.09 -20.65 0.66
C SER A 261 -16.16 -19.51 -0.35
N VAL A 262 -15.66 -18.33 0.01
CA VAL A 262 -15.56 -17.18 -0.91
C VAL A 262 -14.59 -17.48 -2.04
N TYR A 263 -13.40 -18.01 -1.72
CA TYR A 263 -12.42 -18.39 -2.73
C TYR A 263 -12.94 -19.41 -3.74
N GLU A 264 -13.56 -20.49 -3.24
CA GLU A 264 -14.13 -21.54 -4.08
C GLU A 264 -15.25 -21.03 -4.98
N ARG A 265 -16.10 -20.14 -4.47
CA ARG A 265 -17.15 -19.46 -5.24
C ARG A 265 -16.57 -18.57 -6.34
N GLU A 266 -15.54 -17.76 -6.03
CA GLU A 266 -14.86 -16.92 -7.00
C GLU A 266 -14.20 -17.76 -8.11
N GLN A 267 -13.52 -18.86 -7.74
CA GLN A 267 -12.94 -19.80 -8.72
C GLN A 267 -13.99 -20.50 -9.58
N GLY A 268 -15.14 -20.85 -9.00
CA GLY A 268 -16.29 -21.39 -9.74
C GLY A 268 -16.82 -20.40 -10.77
N ASN A 269 -16.97 -19.13 -10.40
CA ASN A 269 -17.40 -18.06 -11.29
C ASN A 269 -16.38 -17.80 -12.43
N VAL A 270 -15.08 -17.80 -12.12
CA VAL A 270 -14.02 -17.64 -13.15
C VAL A 270 -14.03 -18.82 -14.15
N ARG A 271 -14.29 -20.04 -13.69
CA ARG A 271 -14.37 -21.23 -14.57
C ARG A 271 -15.62 -21.20 -15.45
N SER A 272 -16.72 -20.60 -14.97
CA SER A 272 -17.97 -20.48 -15.72
C SER A 272 -18.01 -19.24 -16.65
N ALA A 273 -17.11 -18.27 -16.47
CA ALA A 273 -17.03 -17.08 -17.29
C ALA A 273 -16.55 -17.38 -18.71
N THR A 274 -17.16 -16.72 -19.69
CA THR A 274 -16.71 -16.80 -21.09
C THR A 274 -15.35 -16.12 -21.29
N SER A 275 -14.70 -16.40 -22.43
CA SER A 275 -13.39 -15.84 -22.76
C SER A 275 -13.38 -14.29 -22.79
N GLN A 276 -14.52 -13.66 -23.11
CA GLN A 276 -14.65 -12.20 -23.10
C GLN A 276 -14.81 -11.63 -21.68
N GLU A 277 -15.55 -12.33 -20.81
CA GLU A 277 -15.72 -11.93 -19.41
C GLU A 277 -14.42 -12.06 -18.59
N ARG A 278 -13.55 -13.02 -18.93
CA ARG A 278 -12.23 -13.18 -18.29
C ARG A 278 -11.28 -12.02 -18.56
N GLN A 279 -11.44 -11.30 -19.67
CA GLN A 279 -10.63 -10.11 -19.98
C GLN A 279 -11.05 -8.88 -19.18
N LEU A 280 -12.25 -8.89 -18.58
CA LEU A 280 -12.78 -7.80 -17.77
C LEU A 280 -12.52 -7.99 -16.26
N LEU A 281 -12.04 -9.16 -15.85
CA LEU A 281 -11.64 -9.38 -14.46
C LEU A 281 -10.28 -8.70 -14.22
N PRO A 282 -10.17 -7.83 -13.20
CA PRO A 282 -8.90 -7.17 -12.90
C PRO A 282 -7.82 -8.23 -12.64
N SER A 283 -6.69 -8.07 -13.31
CA SER A 283 -5.52 -8.92 -13.07
C SER A 283 -5.06 -8.75 -11.62
N ALA A 284 -4.49 -9.79 -11.02
CA ALA A 284 -3.97 -9.76 -9.65
C ALA A 284 -2.91 -8.65 -9.40
N SER A 285 -2.41 -8.04 -10.47
CA SER A 285 -1.49 -6.88 -10.44
C SER A 285 -2.21 -5.52 -10.40
N GLN A 286 -3.54 -5.47 -10.53
CA GLN A 286 -4.34 -4.24 -10.53
C GLN A 286 -5.23 -4.07 -9.29
N MET A 287 -5.16 -5.02 -8.37
CA MET A 287 -5.89 -4.97 -7.08
C MET A 287 -4.97 -4.61 -5.91
#